data_e71990dfca632b8f1f3d280962b1ea4a
#
_entry.id   e71990dfca632b8f1f3d280962b1ea4a
#
_cell.length_a   1.000
_cell.length_b   1.000
_cell.length_c   1.000
_cell.angle_alpha   90.00
_cell.angle_beta   90.00
_cell.angle_gamma   90.00
#
_symmetry.space_group_name_H-M   'P 1'
#
loop_
_entity.id
_entity.type
_entity.pdbx_description
1 polymer ?
#
loop_
_entity_poly.entity_id
_entity_poly.type
_entity_poly.pdbx_seq_one_letter_code
_entity_poly.pdbx_strand_id
1 'polypeptide(L)'
;MYKVTNSHRYYTAHLIVLSVRPTYRVVYVSDSLRVHSKVYRAAPMMRPRYIDDGFIFPVGLIVENDDSVALGVHVNDHSSVILRLKGLKTVMDRIIGQDRRRGSKRGPPVGDIQQHIHDILVNETHVPLLHKH
;
A
#
# COMPACT_ATOMS: atom_id res chain seq x y z
N MET A 1 -11.10 -2.19 0.47
CA MET A 1 -12.29 -2.39 1.33
C MET A 1 -12.84 -1.06 1.76
N TYR A 2 -14.12 -0.90 1.77
CA TYR A 2 -14.76 0.28 2.34
C TYR A 2 -15.63 -0.09 3.53
N LYS A 3 -15.77 0.82 4.46
CA LYS A 3 -16.71 0.70 5.57
C LYS A 3 -17.67 1.89 5.56
N VAL A 4 -18.91 1.62 5.93
CA VAL A 4 -19.92 2.65 6.13
C VAL A 4 -20.19 2.72 7.62
N THR A 5 -19.92 3.87 8.23
CA THR A 5 -20.19 4.14 9.63
C THR A 5 -20.91 5.49 9.72
N ASN A 6 -22.09 5.54 10.32
CA ASN A 6 -22.88 6.77 10.45
C ASN A 6 -23.04 7.53 9.13
N SER A 7 -23.34 6.81 8.04
CA SER A 7 -23.48 7.36 6.69
C SER A 7 -22.18 7.87 6.06
N HIS A 8 -21.04 7.60 6.66
CA HIS A 8 -19.74 8.00 6.12
C HIS A 8 -19.02 6.84 5.49
N ARG A 9 -18.32 7.11 4.38
CA ARG A 9 -17.49 6.13 3.69
C ARG A 9 -16.03 6.50 3.86
N TYR A 10 -15.22 5.51 4.17
CA TYR A 10 -13.78 5.65 4.11
C TYR A 10 -13.18 4.38 3.51
N TYR A 11 -11.99 4.54 2.96
CA TYR A 11 -11.32 3.50 2.23
C TYR A 11 -10.00 3.16 2.90
N THR A 12 -9.67 1.87 2.87
CA THR A 12 -8.36 1.39 3.29
C THR A 12 -7.71 0.64 2.14
N ALA A 13 -6.41 0.80 2.00
CA ALA A 13 -5.62 0.10 1.00
C ALA A 13 -4.77 -0.97 1.68
N HIS A 14 -4.62 -2.11 1.03
CA HIS A 14 -3.85 -3.24 1.55
C HIS A 14 -2.98 -3.84 0.47
N LEU A 15 -1.81 -4.33 0.85
CA LEU A 15 -1.00 -5.17 -0.01
C LEU A 15 -1.44 -6.62 0.19
N ILE A 16 -1.79 -7.27 -0.91
CA ILE A 16 -2.14 -8.68 -0.91
C ILE A 16 -1.14 -9.42 -1.81
N VAL A 17 -0.53 -10.45 -1.27
CA VAL A 17 0.39 -11.30 -2.03
C VAL A 17 -0.25 -12.66 -2.23
N LEU A 18 -0.26 -13.08 -3.48
CA LEU A 18 -0.87 -14.34 -3.90
C LEU A 18 0.22 -15.30 -4.41
N SER A 19 0.14 -16.54 -3.98
CA SER A 19 0.83 -17.64 -4.66
C SER A 19 -0.03 -18.06 -5.85
N VAL A 20 0.61 -18.27 -7.00
CA VAL A 20 -0.09 -18.73 -8.21
C VAL A 20 0.21 -20.19 -8.56
N ARG A 21 1.16 -20.79 -7.90
CA ARG A 21 1.56 -22.19 -8.12
C ARG A 21 1.81 -22.89 -6.79
N PRO A 22 1.42 -24.14 -6.65
CA PRO A 22 0.65 -24.97 -7.60
C PRO A 22 -0.82 -24.55 -7.73
N THR A 23 -1.33 -23.77 -6.76
CA THR A 23 -2.69 -23.27 -6.76
C THR A 23 -2.71 -21.82 -6.29
N TYR A 24 -3.75 -21.09 -6.66
CA TYR A 24 -3.95 -19.73 -6.17
C TYR A 24 -4.30 -19.76 -4.69
N ARG A 25 -3.54 -19.06 -3.87
CA ARG A 25 -3.86 -18.85 -2.46
C ARG A 25 -3.27 -17.55 -1.95
N VAL A 26 -3.89 -16.97 -0.95
CA VAL A 26 -3.40 -15.77 -0.31
C VAL A 26 -2.25 -16.14 0.61
N VAL A 27 -1.10 -15.52 0.38
CA VAL A 27 0.13 -15.74 1.15
C VAL A 27 0.28 -14.70 2.26
N TYR A 28 -0.12 -13.46 1.96
CA TYR A 28 0.06 -12.35 2.88
C TYR A 28 -0.98 -11.27 2.62
N VAL A 29 -1.47 -10.67 3.70
CA VAL A 29 -2.33 -9.48 3.66
C VAL A 29 -1.77 -8.49 4.66
N SER A 30 -1.45 -7.30 4.21
CA SER A 30 -0.95 -6.23 5.08
C SER A 30 -2.07 -5.59 5.89
N ASP A 31 -1.70 -4.87 6.93
CA ASP A 31 -2.57 -3.88 7.54
C ASP A 31 -2.83 -2.73 6.57
N SER A 32 -3.69 -1.81 6.95
CA SER A 32 -4.00 -0.64 6.14
C SER A 32 -2.73 0.14 5.82
N LEU A 33 -2.52 0.41 4.53
CA LEU A 33 -1.35 1.12 4.04
C LEU A 33 -1.56 2.63 4.18
N ARG A 34 -0.51 3.31 4.60
CA ARG A 34 -0.49 4.76 4.67
C ARG A 34 0.79 5.27 4.04
N VAL A 35 0.66 6.38 3.33
CA VAL A 35 1.81 7.05 2.72
C VAL A 35 2.28 8.21 3.60
N HIS A 36 3.34 8.86 3.21
CA HIS A 36 3.87 10.00 3.95
C HIS A 36 2.82 11.11 4.03
N SER A 37 2.76 11.80 5.16
CA SER A 37 1.79 12.87 5.40
C SER A 37 1.83 14.00 4.36
N LYS A 38 2.98 14.24 3.75
CA LYS A 38 3.12 15.22 2.67
C LYS A 38 2.25 14.89 1.46
N VAL A 39 2.04 13.61 1.16
CA VAL A 39 1.20 13.18 0.05
C VAL A 39 -0.25 13.58 0.32
N TYR A 40 -0.74 13.33 1.50
CA TYR A 40 -2.11 13.71 1.89
C TYR A 40 -2.30 15.22 1.92
N ARG A 41 -1.31 15.97 2.38
CA ARG A 41 -1.37 17.44 2.43
C ARG A 41 -1.34 18.09 1.06
N ALA A 42 -0.68 17.45 0.09
CA ALA A 42 -0.65 17.93 -1.29
C ALA A 42 -2.00 17.78 -1.99
N ALA A 43 -2.91 16.98 -1.43
CA ALA A 43 -4.23 16.71 -1.98
C ALA A 43 -5.29 16.92 -0.89
N PRO A 44 -5.64 18.18 -0.56
CA PRO A 44 -6.58 18.46 0.51
C PRO A 44 -7.95 17.83 0.21
N MET A 45 -8.61 17.37 1.26
CA MET A 45 -9.95 16.79 1.13
C MET A 45 -10.98 17.88 0.85
N MET A 46 -11.80 17.63 -0.17
CA MET A 46 -12.91 18.53 -0.53
C MET A 46 -13.99 18.55 0.55
N ARG A 47 -14.10 17.48 1.32
CA ARG A 47 -15.08 17.34 2.40
C ARG A 47 -14.39 16.74 3.63
N PRO A 48 -13.70 17.55 4.44
CA PRO A 48 -12.87 17.05 5.53
C PRO A 48 -13.63 16.58 6.78
N ARG A 49 -14.92 16.29 6.67
CA ARG A 49 -15.78 16.03 7.82
C ARG A 49 -15.61 14.67 8.48
N TYR A 50 -14.91 13.74 7.83
CA TYR A 50 -15.06 12.34 8.20
C TYR A 50 -13.78 11.59 8.43
N ILE A 51 -12.68 12.08 7.91
CA ILE A 51 -11.39 11.40 8.01
C ILE A 51 -10.34 12.47 8.26
N ASP A 52 -9.78 12.43 9.46
CA ASP A 52 -8.78 13.41 9.85
C ASP A 52 -7.45 13.24 9.12
N ASP A 53 -7.17 12.00 8.68
CA ASP A 53 -5.86 11.62 8.19
C ASP A 53 -5.75 11.44 6.67
N GLY A 54 -6.85 11.54 5.95
CA GLY A 54 -6.85 11.29 4.52
C GLY A 54 -6.82 9.82 4.16
N PHE A 55 -6.91 9.53 2.86
CA PHE A 55 -6.89 8.16 2.34
C PHE A 55 -6.28 8.11 0.95
N ILE A 56 -5.85 6.91 0.56
CA ILE A 56 -5.42 6.61 -0.81
C ILE A 56 -6.33 5.56 -1.43
N PHE A 57 -6.55 5.68 -2.73
CA PHE A 57 -7.28 4.71 -3.52
C PHE A 57 -6.38 4.24 -4.67
N PRO A 58 -5.76 3.04 -4.56
CA PRO A 58 -4.88 2.52 -5.60
C PRO A 58 -5.65 2.23 -6.88
N VAL A 59 -5.10 2.65 -8.02
CA VAL A 59 -5.73 2.46 -9.32
C VAL A 59 -4.88 1.67 -10.31
N GLY A 60 -3.59 1.51 -10.04
CA GLY A 60 -2.73 0.73 -10.92
C GLY A 60 -1.34 0.55 -10.35
N LEU A 61 -0.68 -0.50 -10.79
CA LEU A 61 0.66 -0.83 -10.35
C LEU A 61 1.46 -1.36 -11.54
N ILE A 62 2.64 -0.78 -11.75
CA ILE A 62 3.54 -1.16 -12.83
C ILE A 62 4.90 -1.48 -12.24
N VAL A 63 5.41 -2.65 -12.56
CA VAL A 63 6.78 -3.03 -12.20
C VAL A 63 7.72 -2.36 -13.20
N GLU A 64 8.59 -1.48 -12.73
CA GLU A 64 9.55 -0.78 -13.57
C GLU A 64 10.84 -1.58 -13.76
N ASN A 65 11.28 -2.25 -12.68
CA ASN A 65 12.44 -3.12 -12.67
C ASN A 65 12.36 -4.03 -11.44
N ASP A 66 13.41 -4.80 -11.17
CA ASP A 66 13.39 -5.83 -10.11
C ASP A 66 13.08 -5.29 -8.71
N ASP A 67 13.35 -4.01 -8.46
CA ASP A 67 13.19 -3.44 -7.12
C ASP A 67 12.31 -2.18 -7.09
N SER A 68 11.83 -1.71 -8.22
CA SER A 68 11.08 -0.46 -8.31
C SER A 68 9.72 -0.68 -8.94
N VAL A 69 8.71 -0.10 -8.32
CA VAL A 69 7.32 -0.18 -8.74
C VAL A 69 6.72 1.22 -8.78
N ALA A 70 5.97 1.51 -9.81
CA ALA A 70 5.15 2.72 -9.89
C ALA A 70 3.72 2.38 -9.49
N LEU A 71 3.24 3.02 -8.45
CA LEU A 71 1.87 2.84 -7.95
C LEU A 71 1.08 4.10 -8.21
N GLY A 72 0.04 3.99 -9.04
CA GLY A 72 -0.90 5.08 -9.25
C GLY A 72 -1.97 5.06 -8.17
N VAL A 73 -2.19 6.21 -7.54
CA VAL A 73 -3.20 6.34 -6.49
C VAL A 73 -3.99 7.63 -6.66
N HIS A 74 -5.26 7.60 -6.30
CA HIS A 74 -6.03 8.80 -6.01
C HIS A 74 -5.89 9.11 -4.52
N VAL A 75 -5.65 10.37 -4.22
CA VAL A 75 -5.43 10.83 -2.85
C VAL A 75 -6.57 11.75 -2.45
N ASN A 76 -7.23 11.41 -1.36
CA ASN A 76 -8.31 12.20 -0.75
C ASN A 76 -9.47 12.53 -1.71
N ASP A 77 -9.66 11.68 -2.72
CA ASP A 77 -10.68 11.90 -3.75
C ASP A 77 -10.50 13.24 -4.49
N HIS A 78 -9.30 13.75 -4.51
CA HIS A 78 -8.97 15.07 -5.06
C HIS A 78 -7.90 15.00 -6.15
N SER A 79 -6.82 14.30 -5.92
CA SER A 79 -5.64 14.33 -6.78
C SER A 79 -5.20 12.94 -7.17
N SER A 80 -4.60 12.82 -8.35
CA SER A 80 -3.94 11.60 -8.79
C SER A 80 -2.43 11.79 -8.66
N VAL A 81 -1.74 10.81 -8.06
CA VAL A 81 -0.29 10.81 -7.91
C VAL A 81 0.26 9.47 -8.32
N ILE A 82 1.52 9.49 -8.76
CA ILE A 82 2.30 8.27 -8.95
C ILE A 82 3.34 8.21 -7.85
N LEU A 83 3.31 7.13 -7.09
CA LEU A 83 4.28 6.84 -6.06
C LEU A 83 5.30 5.85 -6.62
N ARG A 84 6.57 6.16 -6.51
CA ARG A 84 7.63 5.23 -6.89
C ARG A 84 8.16 4.56 -5.65
N LEU A 85 7.92 3.26 -5.54
CA LEU A 85 8.27 2.46 -4.37
C LEU A 85 9.50 1.63 -4.69
N LYS A 86 10.52 1.73 -3.84
CA LYS A 86 11.75 0.95 -3.95
C LYS A 86 11.86 -0.01 -2.78
N GLY A 87 12.45 -1.18 -3.02
CA GLY A 87 12.65 -2.18 -1.97
C GLY A 87 11.57 -3.23 -1.87
N LEU A 88 10.58 -3.22 -2.76
CA LEU A 88 9.51 -4.22 -2.73
C LEU A 88 9.99 -5.64 -2.97
N LYS A 89 11.06 -5.82 -3.77
CA LYS A 89 11.63 -7.15 -3.98
C LYS A 89 12.10 -7.77 -2.66
N THR A 90 12.76 -6.99 -1.82
CA THR A 90 13.19 -7.48 -0.51
C THR A 90 12.00 -7.86 0.37
N VAL A 91 10.94 -7.07 0.36
CA VAL A 91 9.70 -7.40 1.07
C VAL A 91 9.11 -8.70 0.55
N MET A 92 9.03 -8.86 -0.77
CA MET A 92 8.49 -10.08 -1.38
C MET A 92 9.31 -11.30 -1.00
N ASP A 93 10.64 -11.19 -1.01
CA ASP A 93 11.53 -12.29 -0.62
C ASP A 93 11.31 -12.68 0.85
N ARG A 94 11.08 -11.72 1.72
CA ARG A 94 10.75 -11.98 3.13
C ARG A 94 9.40 -12.69 3.28
N ILE A 95 8.39 -12.24 2.56
CA ILE A 95 7.06 -12.85 2.58
C ILE A 95 7.14 -14.31 2.08
N ILE A 96 7.83 -14.54 0.97
CA ILE A 96 8.01 -15.87 0.41
C ILE A 96 8.78 -16.77 1.38
N GLY A 97 9.85 -16.25 1.97
CA GLY A 97 10.64 -16.99 2.96
C GLY A 97 9.81 -17.38 4.18
N GLN A 98 8.98 -16.49 4.68
CA GLN A 98 8.08 -16.77 5.78
C GLN A 98 7.03 -17.81 5.42
N ASP A 99 6.46 -17.72 4.23
CA ASP A 99 5.47 -18.68 3.75
C ASP A 99 6.06 -20.10 3.68
N ARG A 100 7.28 -20.23 3.17
CA ARG A 100 7.99 -21.51 3.11
C ARG A 100 8.27 -22.10 4.49
N ARG A 101 8.43 -21.26 5.51
CA ARG A 101 8.72 -21.69 6.89
C ARG A 101 7.46 -21.97 7.69
N ARG A 102 6.28 -21.71 7.18
CA ARG A 102 5.02 -22.02 7.88
C ARG A 102 4.85 -23.48 8.22
N GLY A 103 5.55 -24.37 7.51
CA GLY A 103 5.61 -25.79 7.84
C GLY A 103 6.61 -26.13 8.94
N SER A 104 7.45 -25.18 9.39
CA SER A 104 8.42 -25.40 10.46
C SER A 104 7.99 -24.62 11.72
N LYS A 105 8.24 -25.20 12.90
CA LYS A 105 7.83 -24.63 14.19
C LYS A 105 8.59 -23.35 14.60
N ARG A 106 9.45 -22.82 13.73
CA ARG A 106 10.29 -21.65 13.99
C ARG A 106 10.14 -20.65 12.85
N GLY A 107 9.11 -19.79 12.92
CA GLY A 107 8.97 -18.68 12.02
C GLY A 107 9.50 -17.40 12.63
N PRO A 108 10.10 -16.47 11.84
CA PRO A 108 10.40 -15.13 12.35
C PRO A 108 9.11 -14.36 12.66
N PRO A 109 9.16 -13.37 13.57
CA PRO A 109 7.99 -12.58 13.92
C PRO A 109 7.41 -11.84 12.70
N VAL A 110 6.09 -11.85 12.59
CA VAL A 110 5.35 -11.27 11.45
C VAL A 110 5.43 -9.74 11.43
N GLY A 111 5.65 -9.10 12.57
CA GLY A 111 5.64 -7.64 12.72
C GLY A 111 6.66 -6.90 11.87
N ASP A 112 7.79 -7.52 11.56
CA ASP A 112 8.85 -6.89 10.77
C ASP A 112 8.47 -6.62 9.32
N ILE A 113 7.65 -7.47 8.72
CA ILE A 113 7.23 -7.32 7.32
C ILE A 113 6.33 -6.10 7.19
N GLN A 114 5.37 -5.95 8.09
CA GLN A 114 4.46 -4.79 8.08
C GLN A 114 5.23 -3.48 8.26
N GLN A 115 6.19 -3.44 9.16
CA GLN A 115 7.01 -2.25 9.36
C GLN A 115 7.87 -1.95 8.13
N HIS A 116 8.42 -2.97 7.49
CA HIS A 116 9.20 -2.80 6.27
C HIS A 116 8.36 -2.23 5.13
N ILE A 117 7.14 -2.71 4.94
CA ILE A 117 6.20 -2.16 3.96
C ILE A 117 5.92 -0.68 4.27
N HIS A 118 5.68 -0.37 5.52
CA HIS A 118 5.42 0.99 5.96
C HIS A 118 6.59 1.92 5.68
N ASP A 119 7.81 1.47 5.95
CA ASP A 119 9.03 2.25 5.69
C ASP A 119 9.20 2.54 4.20
N ILE A 120 8.90 1.58 3.33
CA ILE A 120 8.93 1.79 1.88
C ILE A 120 7.95 2.88 1.47
N LEU A 121 6.73 2.85 1.99
CA LEU A 121 5.70 3.82 1.65
C LEU A 121 6.00 5.22 2.18
N VAL A 122 6.65 5.32 3.32
CA VAL A 122 7.04 6.61 3.91
C VAL A 122 8.20 7.24 3.15
N ASN A 123 9.07 6.43 2.57
CA ASN A 123 10.25 6.89 1.85
C ASN A 123 10.06 6.97 0.33
N GLU A 124 8.82 6.82 -0.16
CA GLU A 124 8.54 6.85 -1.59
C GLU A 124 8.88 8.20 -2.22
N THR A 125 9.24 8.14 -3.50
CA THR A 125 9.30 9.31 -4.36
C THR A 125 7.97 9.44 -5.09
N HIS A 126 7.27 10.54 -4.90
CA HIS A 126 6.00 10.76 -5.57
C HIS A 126 6.14 11.80 -6.69
N VAL A 127 5.40 11.58 -7.75
CA VAL A 127 5.29 12.54 -8.85
C VAL A 127 3.81 12.93 -8.95
N PRO A 128 3.46 14.16 -8.58
CA PRO A 128 2.09 14.61 -8.75
C PRO A 128 1.75 14.69 -10.24
N LEU A 129 0.63 14.14 -10.64
CA LEU A 129 0.11 14.35 -11.96
C LEU A 129 -0.44 15.77 -12.03
N LEU A 130 0.12 16.56 -12.96
CA LEU A 130 -0.23 17.97 -13.13
C LEU A 130 -1.59 18.14 -13.79
N HIS A 131 -2.65 17.65 -13.16
CA HIS A 131 -4.01 17.99 -13.54
C HIS A 131 -4.59 18.92 -12.49
N LYS A 132 -4.43 20.19 -12.73
CA LYS A 132 -5.19 21.20 -12.02
C LYS A 132 -6.53 21.37 -12.72
N HIS A 133 -7.53 20.92 -12.08
CA HIS A 133 -8.90 21.24 -12.44
C HIS A 133 -9.32 22.51 -11.74
#